data_cd45d988307aa55a00bf8ced488598f1
#
_entry.id   cd45d988307aa55a00bf8ced488598f1
#
_cell.length_a   1.000
_cell.length_b   1.000
_cell.length_c   1.000
_cell.angle_alpha   90.00
_cell.angle_beta   90.00
_cell.angle_gamma   90.00
#
_symmetry.space_group_name_H-M   'P 1'
#
loop_
_entity.id
_entity.type
_entity.pdbx_description
1 polymer ?
#
loop_
_entity_poly.entity_id
_entity_poly.type
_entity_poly.pdbx_seq_one_letter_code
_entity_poly.pdbx_strand_id
1 'polypeptide(L)'
;SADGAIESFKEVVRLQNPKRNRRVDLDVREMAFLQLARVHYESRQNRYAIFYYGRMPWGGPRWLEGLWEASYAHYRVGDYEKTLGNLLTLQSPYFEDEYYPESFILEAIVYYENCRYPEARQVLEAFTRRYEQLYDALAGMTSREGAPADFFEGVARGGRPTAAPMDRRIARLADTDLNLARLRETIGEIDLEASSALSARSKAFRESALAKDIEDRLRAERARLADEAGLRARGKLEYERDQLRTLLAQGLRIQIEVSRKERDALEGALIAGSQVEVIKNLKYSTATSDEHLYWPYEGEFWRDELGTYTY
;
A
#
# COMPACT_ATOMS: atom_id res chain seq x y z
N SER A 1 6.38 27.55 -0.31
CA SER A 1 7.72 27.09 -0.69
C SER A 1 8.04 25.81 0.07
N ALA A 2 8.89 24.96 -0.50
CA ALA A 2 9.32 23.72 0.16
C ALA A 2 9.96 24.00 1.53
N ASP A 3 10.77 25.05 1.65
CA ASP A 3 11.43 25.45 2.91
C ASP A 3 10.43 25.78 4.01
N GLY A 4 9.36 26.52 3.69
CA GLY A 4 8.29 26.82 4.66
C GLY A 4 7.56 25.56 5.14
N ALA A 5 7.30 24.62 4.26
CA ALA A 5 6.68 23.33 4.61
C ALA A 5 7.62 22.51 5.53
N ILE A 6 8.91 22.45 5.19
CA ILE A 6 9.93 21.76 5.99
C ILE A 6 9.96 22.32 7.42
N GLU A 7 10.01 23.65 7.59
CA GLU A 7 10.05 24.25 8.93
C GLU A 7 8.76 23.97 9.72
N SER A 8 7.58 24.08 9.09
CA SER A 8 6.31 23.78 9.76
C SER A 8 6.23 22.31 10.22
N PHE A 9 6.64 21.34 9.38
CA PHE A 9 6.66 19.94 9.79
C PHE A 9 7.72 19.66 10.86
N LYS A 10 8.88 20.32 10.82
CA LYS A 10 9.88 20.24 11.89
C LYS A 10 9.35 20.76 13.21
N GLU A 11 8.57 21.83 13.19
CA GLU A 11 7.92 22.33 14.42
C GLU A 11 6.97 21.29 15.00
N VAL A 12 6.14 20.63 14.16
CA VAL A 12 5.27 19.54 14.61
C VAL A 12 6.07 18.41 15.27
N VAL A 13 7.18 17.99 14.64
CA VAL A 13 8.05 16.93 15.19
C VAL A 13 8.70 17.36 16.51
N ARG A 14 9.06 18.65 16.66
CA ARG A 14 9.67 19.22 17.88
C ARG A 14 8.67 19.47 18.99
N LEU A 15 7.38 19.58 18.70
CA LEU A 15 6.32 19.76 19.70
C LEU A 15 6.17 18.51 20.59
N GLN A 16 7.23 18.19 21.32
CA GLN A 16 7.14 17.36 22.51
C GLN A 16 6.57 18.23 23.63
N ASN A 17 5.35 17.98 24.04
CA ASN A 17 4.81 18.64 25.21
C ASN A 17 5.07 17.79 26.45
N PRO A 18 6.18 18.04 27.20
CA PRO A 18 6.50 17.26 28.39
C PRO A 18 5.56 17.58 29.58
N LYS A 19 4.76 18.66 29.49
CA LYS A 19 3.85 19.10 30.57
C LYS A 19 2.39 18.63 30.39
N ARG A 20 1.98 18.16 29.23
CA ARG A 20 0.70 17.51 29.02
C ARG A 20 0.99 16.05 28.70
N ASN A 21 0.70 15.18 29.65
CA ASN A 21 0.73 13.72 29.50
C ASN A 21 -0.34 13.22 28.48
N ARG A 22 -0.62 14.02 27.50
CA ARG A 22 -1.33 13.65 26.29
C ARG A 22 -0.25 13.25 25.29
N ARG A 23 -0.29 11.99 24.89
CA ARG A 23 0.33 11.54 23.65
C ARG A 23 0.08 12.65 22.63
N VAL A 24 1.14 13.37 22.22
CA VAL A 24 1.12 14.06 20.92
C VAL A 24 0.58 13.00 19.98
N ASP A 25 -0.45 13.32 19.27
CA ASP A 25 -1.12 12.36 18.40
C ASP A 25 -0.02 11.71 17.56
N LEU A 26 0.25 10.43 17.85
CA LEU A 26 1.34 9.70 17.20
C LEU A 26 1.15 9.73 15.70
N ASP A 27 -0.12 9.76 15.26
CA ASP A 27 -0.52 9.84 13.86
C ASP A 27 -0.09 11.18 13.23
N VAL A 28 -0.24 12.31 13.95
CA VAL A 28 0.20 13.63 13.47
C VAL A 28 1.71 13.69 13.34
N ARG A 29 2.43 13.09 14.28
CA ARG A 29 3.90 13.06 14.27
C ARG A 29 4.41 12.14 13.15
N GLU A 30 3.80 10.98 12.99
CA GLU A 30 4.11 10.04 11.89
C GLU A 30 3.86 10.72 10.54
N MET A 31 2.71 11.39 10.37
CA MET A 31 2.41 12.18 9.19
C MET A 31 3.46 13.26 8.93
N ALA A 32 3.92 13.96 9.97
CA ALA A 32 4.93 15.00 9.80
C ALA A 32 6.28 14.43 9.33
N PHE A 33 6.70 13.26 9.83
CA PHE A 33 7.88 12.57 9.34
C PHE A 33 7.72 12.15 7.88
N LEU A 34 6.57 11.56 7.53
CA LEU A 34 6.28 11.15 6.15
C LEU A 34 6.34 12.35 5.18
N GLN A 35 5.72 13.48 5.55
CA GLN A 35 5.73 14.67 4.71
C GLN A 35 7.12 15.32 4.60
N LEU A 36 7.90 15.34 5.68
CA LEU A 36 9.31 15.77 5.63
C LEU A 36 10.12 14.92 4.67
N ALA A 37 9.97 13.60 4.76
CA ALA A 37 10.66 12.67 3.86
C ALA A 37 10.29 12.93 2.40
N ARG A 38 9.00 13.11 2.09
CA ARG A 38 8.49 13.39 0.74
C ARG A 38 9.04 14.69 0.16
N VAL A 39 9.01 15.79 0.93
CA VAL A 39 9.55 17.09 0.47
C VAL A 39 11.04 16.99 0.16
N HIS A 40 11.81 16.29 1.00
CA HIS A 40 13.23 16.06 0.73
C HIS A 40 13.45 15.15 -0.49
N TYR A 41 12.62 14.10 -0.66
CA TYR A 41 12.70 13.22 -1.81
C TYR A 41 12.40 13.93 -3.13
N GLU A 42 11.35 14.77 -3.18
CA GLU A 42 11.02 15.62 -4.33
C GLU A 42 12.15 16.61 -4.67
N SER A 43 12.81 17.12 -3.63
CA SER A 43 13.98 18.01 -3.76
C SER A 43 15.28 17.26 -4.12
N ARG A 44 15.21 15.96 -4.41
CA ARG A 44 16.37 15.08 -4.69
C ARG A 44 17.37 14.96 -3.53
N GLN A 45 16.97 15.30 -2.34
CA GLN A 45 17.76 15.18 -1.12
C GLN A 45 17.53 13.79 -0.48
N ASN A 46 17.82 12.72 -1.23
CA ASN A 46 17.44 11.35 -0.90
C ASN A 46 17.96 10.90 0.49
N ARG A 47 19.16 11.34 0.90
CA ARG A 47 19.71 10.99 2.24
C ARG A 47 18.89 11.60 3.38
N TYR A 48 18.37 12.82 3.23
CA TYR A 48 17.45 13.40 4.20
C TYR A 48 16.09 12.72 4.18
N ALA A 49 15.59 12.34 2.99
CA ALA A 49 14.36 11.56 2.89
C ALA A 49 14.50 10.22 3.65
N ILE A 50 15.57 9.47 3.43
CA ILE A 50 15.89 8.22 4.14
C ILE A 50 15.92 8.44 5.66
N PHE A 51 16.57 9.53 6.12
CA PHE A 51 16.64 9.85 7.53
C PHE A 51 15.23 10.02 8.15
N TYR A 52 14.33 10.74 7.47
CA TYR A 52 12.98 10.98 7.99
C TYR A 52 12.08 9.75 7.88
N TYR A 53 12.15 8.94 6.81
CA TYR A 53 11.47 7.65 6.73
C TYR A 53 11.89 6.72 7.87
N GLY A 54 13.19 6.67 8.19
CA GLY A 54 13.72 5.87 9.30
C GLY A 54 13.28 6.36 10.70
N ARG A 55 12.63 7.52 10.81
CA ARG A 55 12.05 8.04 12.07
C ARG A 55 10.58 7.70 12.25
N MET A 56 9.96 7.10 11.26
CA MET A 56 8.57 6.65 11.38
C MET A 56 8.48 5.52 12.40
N PRO A 57 7.45 5.55 13.27
CA PRO A 57 7.25 4.50 14.26
C PRO A 57 7.03 3.14 13.60
N TRP A 58 7.75 2.14 14.04
CA TRP A 58 7.55 0.76 13.60
C TRP A 58 6.12 0.30 13.89
N GLY A 59 5.46 -0.31 12.90
CA GLY A 59 4.08 -0.78 13.02
C GLY A 59 3.02 0.33 13.14
N GLY A 60 3.40 1.60 12.91
CA GLY A 60 2.45 2.71 12.82
C GLY A 60 1.53 2.61 11.61
N PRO A 61 0.42 3.36 11.58
CA PRO A 61 -0.58 3.31 10.50
C PRO A 61 -0.02 3.57 9.09
N ARG A 62 1.07 4.35 8.98
CA ARG A 62 1.73 4.72 7.72
C ARG A 62 3.13 4.13 7.56
N TRP A 63 3.50 3.23 8.46
CA TRP A 63 4.86 2.67 8.45
C TRP A 63 5.17 1.92 7.16
N LEU A 64 4.22 1.11 6.65
CA LEU A 64 4.41 0.38 5.38
C LEU A 64 4.50 1.34 4.19
N GLU A 65 3.71 2.41 4.17
CA GLU A 65 3.79 3.47 3.16
C GLU A 65 5.17 4.14 3.19
N GLY A 66 5.65 4.49 4.39
CA GLY A 66 6.99 5.04 4.56
C GLY A 66 8.11 4.08 4.17
N LEU A 67 7.97 2.80 4.46
CA LEU A 67 8.93 1.76 4.08
C LEU A 67 8.98 1.60 2.55
N TRP A 68 7.82 1.63 1.89
CA TRP A 68 7.69 1.61 0.44
C TRP A 68 8.40 2.80 -0.21
N GLU A 69 8.10 4.02 0.25
CA GLU A 69 8.71 5.23 -0.29
C GLU A 69 10.21 5.31 0.02
N ALA A 70 10.64 4.82 1.19
CA ALA A 70 12.06 4.70 1.54
C ALA A 70 12.82 3.80 0.59
N SER A 71 12.19 2.73 0.07
CA SER A 71 12.82 1.82 -0.89
C SER A 71 13.26 2.55 -2.15
N TYR A 72 12.46 3.49 -2.67
CA TYR A 72 12.87 4.33 -3.79
C TYR A 72 14.01 5.28 -3.43
N ALA A 73 14.00 5.84 -2.22
CA ALA A 73 15.08 6.74 -1.79
C ALA A 73 16.41 5.99 -1.65
N HIS A 74 16.40 4.76 -1.10
CA HIS A 74 17.56 3.86 -1.05
C HIS A 74 18.02 3.46 -2.45
N TYR A 75 17.11 3.06 -3.32
CA TYR A 75 17.42 2.74 -4.73
C TYR A 75 18.15 3.90 -5.43
N ARG A 76 17.65 5.15 -5.25
CA ARG A 76 18.27 6.34 -5.87
C ARG A 76 19.67 6.66 -5.38
N VAL A 77 20.06 6.22 -4.21
CA VAL A 77 21.43 6.40 -3.69
C VAL A 77 22.31 5.16 -3.92
N GLY A 78 21.80 4.14 -4.59
CA GLY A 78 22.51 2.90 -4.89
C GLY A 78 22.61 1.94 -3.72
N ASP A 79 21.84 2.13 -2.67
CA ASP A 79 21.75 1.24 -1.50
C ASP A 79 20.75 0.13 -1.81
N TYR A 80 21.14 -0.80 -2.67
CA TYR A 80 20.31 -1.89 -3.15
C TYR A 80 19.99 -2.91 -2.05
N GLU A 81 20.91 -3.13 -1.15
CA GLU A 81 20.75 -4.07 -0.03
C GLU A 81 19.58 -3.64 0.86
N LYS A 82 19.54 -2.36 1.25
CA LYS A 82 18.43 -1.84 2.06
C LYS A 82 17.13 -1.70 1.25
N THR A 83 17.23 -1.40 -0.03
CA THR A 83 16.07 -1.41 -0.94
C THR A 83 15.40 -2.78 -0.91
N LEU A 84 16.16 -3.85 -1.19
CA LEU A 84 15.64 -5.22 -1.20
C LEU A 84 15.10 -5.65 0.17
N GLY A 85 15.79 -5.30 1.26
CA GLY A 85 15.35 -5.61 2.62
C GLY A 85 13.99 -4.97 2.97
N ASN A 86 13.76 -3.72 2.56
CA ASN A 86 12.48 -3.06 2.73
C ASN A 86 11.38 -3.74 1.88
N LEU A 87 11.69 -4.07 0.61
CA LEU A 87 10.74 -4.75 -0.29
C LEU A 87 10.38 -6.15 0.22
N LEU A 88 11.34 -6.88 0.76
CA LEU A 88 11.12 -8.17 1.43
C LEU A 88 10.12 -8.03 2.58
N THR A 89 10.24 -6.98 3.39
CA THR A 89 9.29 -6.72 4.48
C THR A 89 7.88 -6.51 3.94
N LEU A 90 7.71 -5.71 2.87
CA LEU A 90 6.39 -5.45 2.26
C LEU A 90 5.73 -6.70 1.68
N GLN A 91 6.54 -7.68 1.28
CA GLN A 91 6.06 -8.95 0.71
C GLN A 91 5.83 -10.04 1.76
N SER A 92 6.10 -9.73 3.04
CA SER A 92 5.87 -10.63 4.15
C SER A 92 4.42 -11.14 4.19
N PRO A 93 4.18 -12.40 4.55
CA PRO A 93 2.84 -12.95 4.77
C PRO A 93 2.00 -12.15 5.77
N TYR A 94 2.62 -11.41 6.69
CA TYR A 94 1.91 -10.52 7.62
C TYR A 94 1.17 -9.37 6.94
N PHE A 95 1.55 -9.03 5.70
CA PHE A 95 1.02 -7.92 4.91
C PHE A 95 0.41 -8.38 3.58
N GLU A 96 -0.06 -9.62 3.52
CA GLU A 96 -0.67 -10.18 2.29
C GLU A 96 -1.91 -9.41 1.82
N ASP A 97 -2.63 -8.78 2.74
CA ASP A 97 -3.81 -7.96 2.46
C ASP A 97 -3.44 -6.53 2.00
N GLU A 98 -2.15 -6.13 2.06
CA GLU A 98 -1.72 -4.81 1.61
C GLU A 98 -1.51 -4.77 0.08
N TYR A 99 -1.57 -3.56 -0.48
CA TYR A 99 -1.52 -3.36 -1.92
C TYR A 99 -0.30 -2.49 -2.30
N TYR A 100 0.79 -3.16 -2.67
CA TYR A 100 2.03 -2.52 -3.16
C TYR A 100 2.54 -3.25 -4.41
N PRO A 101 1.79 -3.25 -5.53
CA PRO A 101 2.20 -3.97 -6.75
C PRO A 101 3.51 -3.46 -7.35
N GLU A 102 3.78 -2.16 -7.24
CA GLU A 102 5.02 -1.55 -7.73
C GLU A 102 6.27 -2.06 -6.99
N SER A 103 6.12 -2.63 -5.79
CA SER A 103 7.25 -3.19 -5.01
C SER A 103 7.94 -4.31 -5.76
N PHE A 104 7.17 -5.17 -6.43
CA PHE A 104 7.71 -6.25 -7.26
C PHE A 104 8.43 -5.73 -8.49
N ILE A 105 7.92 -4.66 -9.09
CA ILE A 105 8.55 -4.04 -10.25
C ILE A 105 9.90 -3.43 -9.87
N LEU A 106 9.96 -2.70 -8.74
CA LEU A 106 11.21 -2.12 -8.24
C LEU A 106 12.22 -3.21 -7.89
N GLU A 107 11.79 -4.28 -7.23
CA GLU A 107 12.63 -5.42 -6.88
C GLU A 107 13.22 -6.08 -8.13
N ALA A 108 12.38 -6.35 -9.15
CA ALA A 108 12.84 -6.92 -10.41
C ALA A 108 13.84 -6.01 -11.12
N ILE A 109 13.66 -4.68 -11.07
CA ILE A 109 14.61 -3.71 -11.63
C ILE A 109 15.94 -3.76 -10.89
N VAL A 110 15.92 -3.81 -9.55
CA VAL A 110 17.14 -3.90 -8.74
C VAL A 110 17.92 -5.17 -9.10
N TYR A 111 17.27 -6.32 -9.18
CA TYR A 111 17.93 -7.56 -9.62
C TYR A 111 18.45 -7.49 -11.06
N TYR A 112 17.66 -6.93 -11.97
CA TYR A 112 18.06 -6.78 -13.37
C TYR A 112 19.32 -5.91 -13.53
N GLU A 113 19.37 -4.75 -12.84
CA GLU A 113 20.54 -3.84 -12.89
C GLU A 113 21.79 -4.44 -12.29
N ASN A 114 21.63 -5.37 -11.34
CA ASN A 114 22.72 -6.12 -10.73
C ASN A 114 23.03 -7.46 -11.45
N CYS A 115 22.54 -7.65 -12.67
CA CYS A 115 22.74 -8.85 -13.50
C CYS A 115 22.23 -10.16 -12.84
N ARG A 116 21.31 -10.06 -11.87
CA ARG A 116 20.65 -11.20 -11.20
C ARG A 116 19.38 -11.57 -11.94
N TYR A 117 19.51 -12.03 -13.17
CA TYR A 117 18.38 -12.28 -14.06
C TYR A 117 17.44 -13.40 -13.59
N PRO A 118 17.93 -14.52 -13.02
CA PRO A 118 17.04 -15.56 -12.49
C PRO A 118 16.13 -15.05 -11.37
N GLU A 119 16.65 -14.24 -10.46
CA GLU A 119 15.90 -13.65 -9.36
C GLU A 119 14.88 -12.63 -9.87
N ALA A 120 15.30 -11.76 -10.80
CA ALA A 120 14.36 -10.83 -11.45
C ALA A 120 13.19 -11.56 -12.09
N ARG A 121 13.42 -12.68 -12.77
CA ARG A 121 12.40 -13.52 -13.38
C ARG A 121 11.44 -14.11 -12.32
N GLN A 122 11.99 -14.66 -11.23
CA GLN A 122 11.19 -15.24 -10.15
C GLN A 122 10.25 -14.20 -9.51
N VAL A 123 10.74 -12.98 -9.27
CA VAL A 123 9.96 -11.86 -8.75
C VAL A 123 8.82 -11.51 -9.70
N LEU A 124 9.09 -11.41 -11.00
CA LEU A 124 8.07 -11.07 -12.00
C LEU A 124 7.01 -12.17 -12.16
N GLU A 125 7.38 -13.43 -12.04
CA GLU A 125 6.45 -14.56 -12.02
C GLU A 125 5.56 -14.52 -10.76
N ALA A 126 6.13 -14.20 -9.60
CA ALA A 126 5.39 -14.04 -8.35
C ALA A 126 4.42 -12.85 -8.44
N PHE A 127 4.87 -11.73 -9.01
CA PHE A 127 4.05 -10.56 -9.30
C PHE A 127 2.83 -10.91 -10.16
N THR A 128 3.04 -11.56 -11.29
CA THR A 128 1.96 -11.95 -12.21
C THR A 128 0.96 -12.86 -11.50
N ARG A 129 1.42 -13.92 -10.84
CA ARG A 129 0.53 -14.84 -10.09
C ARG A 129 -0.31 -14.13 -9.03
N ARG A 130 0.28 -13.15 -8.32
CA ARG A 130 -0.39 -12.45 -7.23
C ARG A 130 -1.41 -11.42 -7.72
N TYR A 131 -1.10 -10.71 -8.81
CA TYR A 131 -1.87 -9.53 -9.21
C TYR A 131 -2.76 -9.74 -10.44
N GLU A 132 -2.54 -10.76 -11.27
CA GLU A 132 -3.42 -11.08 -12.40
C GLU A 132 -4.83 -11.43 -11.91
N GLN A 133 -4.95 -12.27 -10.89
CA GLN A 133 -6.24 -12.61 -10.30
C GLN A 133 -6.96 -11.39 -9.70
N LEU A 134 -6.20 -10.49 -9.07
CA LEU A 134 -6.74 -9.24 -8.52
C LEU A 134 -7.24 -8.32 -9.65
N TYR A 135 -6.49 -8.22 -10.75
CA TYR A 135 -6.91 -7.48 -11.92
C TYR A 135 -8.22 -8.02 -12.50
N ASP A 136 -8.35 -9.33 -12.65
CA ASP A 136 -9.57 -9.98 -13.14
C ASP A 136 -10.75 -9.73 -12.21
N ALA A 137 -10.53 -9.77 -10.90
CA ALA A 137 -11.56 -9.44 -9.91
C ALA A 137 -12.02 -7.98 -10.01
N LEU A 138 -11.08 -7.02 -10.12
CA LEU A 138 -11.37 -5.61 -10.32
C LEU A 138 -12.10 -5.37 -11.64
N ALA A 139 -11.66 -6.00 -12.74
CA ALA A 139 -12.31 -5.90 -14.05
C ALA A 139 -13.74 -6.45 -13.98
N GLY A 140 -13.95 -7.61 -13.36
CA GLY A 140 -15.26 -8.19 -13.17
C GLY A 140 -16.20 -7.35 -12.31
N MET A 141 -15.68 -6.68 -11.26
CA MET A 141 -16.48 -5.79 -10.44
C MET A 141 -16.87 -4.49 -11.16
N THR A 142 -15.89 -3.84 -11.78
CA THR A 142 -16.10 -2.53 -12.41
C THR A 142 -16.92 -2.59 -13.70
N SER A 143 -16.95 -3.76 -14.38
CA SER A 143 -17.76 -3.97 -15.59
C SER A 143 -19.25 -4.26 -15.31
N ARG A 144 -19.62 -4.53 -14.05
CA ARG A 144 -21.02 -4.81 -13.70
C ARG A 144 -21.87 -3.56 -13.87
N GLU A 145 -22.95 -3.68 -14.61
CA GLU A 145 -23.99 -2.67 -14.68
C GLU A 145 -24.82 -2.70 -13.41
N GLY A 146 -25.34 -1.55 -12.97
CA GLY A 146 -26.16 -1.44 -11.78
C GLY A 146 -26.17 -0.02 -11.23
N ALA A 147 -27.08 0.25 -10.32
CA ALA A 147 -27.16 1.54 -9.64
C ALA A 147 -25.90 1.81 -8.82
N PRO A 148 -25.43 3.06 -8.75
CA PRO A 148 -24.26 3.41 -7.96
C PRO A 148 -24.36 2.99 -6.49
N ALA A 149 -25.52 3.18 -5.87
CA ALA A 149 -25.78 2.77 -4.49
C ALA A 149 -25.55 1.26 -4.28
N ASP A 150 -25.97 0.41 -5.21
CA ASP A 150 -25.76 -1.05 -5.13
C ASP A 150 -24.28 -1.40 -5.20
N PHE A 151 -23.51 -0.67 -6.01
CA PHE A 151 -22.06 -0.83 -6.08
C PHE A 151 -21.40 -0.46 -4.74
N PHE A 152 -21.77 0.67 -4.16
CA PHE A 152 -21.30 1.08 -2.84
C PHE A 152 -21.61 0.05 -1.76
N GLU A 153 -22.86 -0.42 -1.69
CA GLU A 153 -23.28 -1.45 -0.73
C GLU A 153 -22.50 -2.76 -0.92
N GLY A 154 -22.23 -3.15 -2.16
CA GLY A 154 -21.40 -4.31 -2.49
C GLY A 154 -19.96 -4.18 -1.97
N VAL A 155 -19.32 -3.02 -2.19
CA VAL A 155 -17.97 -2.72 -1.71
C VAL A 155 -17.94 -2.59 -0.18
N ALA A 156 -18.90 -1.87 0.41
CA ALA A 156 -18.98 -1.69 1.86
C ALA A 156 -19.24 -2.99 2.63
N ARG A 157 -19.99 -3.93 2.01
CA ARG A 157 -20.30 -5.26 2.60
C ARG A 157 -19.21 -6.30 2.36
N GLY A 158 -18.36 -6.12 1.35
CA GLY A 158 -17.35 -7.11 0.94
C GLY A 158 -16.33 -7.48 2.01
N GLY A 159 -16.20 -6.66 3.05
CA GLY A 159 -15.40 -6.98 4.25
C GLY A 159 -16.18 -7.63 5.39
N ARG A 160 -17.49 -7.93 5.24
CA ARG A 160 -18.32 -8.53 6.29
C ARG A 160 -18.45 -10.05 6.10
N PRO A 161 -18.52 -10.85 7.19
CA PRO A 161 -18.55 -12.31 7.12
C PRO A 161 -19.73 -12.94 6.36
N THR A 162 -20.79 -12.15 6.07
CA THR A 162 -22.01 -12.59 5.40
C THR A 162 -22.04 -12.33 3.88
N ALA A 163 -21.03 -11.64 3.34
CA ALA A 163 -20.92 -11.37 1.91
C ALA A 163 -20.02 -12.42 1.23
N ALA A 164 -20.19 -12.60 -0.11
CA ALA A 164 -19.22 -13.37 -0.88
C ALA A 164 -17.81 -12.84 -0.62
N PRO A 165 -16.81 -13.71 -0.45
CA PRO A 165 -15.47 -13.27 -0.10
C PRO A 165 -14.94 -12.35 -1.21
N MET A 166 -14.87 -11.07 -0.89
CA MET A 166 -14.17 -10.08 -1.70
C MET A 166 -12.72 -10.09 -1.27
N ASP A 167 -11.81 -9.98 -2.23
CA ASP A 167 -10.38 -9.80 -1.91
C ASP A 167 -10.22 -8.59 -0.99
N ARG A 168 -9.60 -8.79 0.17
CA ARG A 168 -9.42 -7.74 1.19
C ARG A 168 -8.63 -6.55 0.65
N ARG A 169 -7.74 -6.80 -0.32
CA ARG A 169 -7.00 -5.74 -1.00
C ARG A 169 -7.94 -4.78 -1.74
N ILE A 170 -9.00 -5.28 -2.38
CA ILE A 170 -10.01 -4.43 -3.06
C ILE A 170 -10.74 -3.55 -2.04
N ALA A 171 -11.14 -4.11 -0.90
CA ALA A 171 -11.77 -3.33 0.17
C ALA A 171 -10.85 -2.21 0.67
N ARG A 172 -9.57 -2.52 0.90
CA ARG A 172 -8.57 -1.53 1.32
C ARG A 172 -8.32 -0.45 0.28
N LEU A 173 -8.28 -0.80 -1.01
CA LEU A 173 -8.18 0.19 -2.09
C LEU A 173 -9.30 1.23 -2.05
N ALA A 174 -10.53 0.78 -1.79
CA ALA A 174 -11.66 1.70 -1.61
C ALA A 174 -11.49 2.58 -0.36
N ASP A 175 -10.92 2.04 0.73
CA ASP A 175 -10.69 2.77 1.98
C ASP A 175 -9.57 3.83 1.90
N THR A 176 -8.71 3.79 0.90
CA THR A 176 -7.67 4.81 0.70
C THR A 176 -8.21 6.16 0.22
N ASP A 177 -9.42 6.22 -0.33
CA ASP A 177 -10.06 7.47 -0.73
C ASP A 177 -10.71 8.16 0.48
N LEU A 178 -10.11 9.25 0.95
CA LEU A 178 -10.57 10.01 2.12
C LEU A 178 -12.01 10.54 1.98
N ASN A 179 -12.44 10.89 0.76
CA ASN A 179 -13.80 11.37 0.56
C ASN A 179 -14.80 10.22 0.59
N LEU A 180 -14.41 9.05 0.06
CA LEU A 180 -15.23 7.84 0.17
C LEU A 180 -15.35 7.40 1.64
N ALA A 181 -14.26 7.47 2.40
CA ALA A 181 -14.28 7.18 3.84
C ALA A 181 -15.22 8.12 4.60
N ARG A 182 -15.19 9.44 4.31
CA ARG A 182 -16.12 10.43 4.88
C ARG A 182 -17.57 10.15 4.51
N LEU A 183 -17.85 9.87 3.24
CA LEU A 183 -19.21 9.53 2.80
C LEU A 183 -19.75 8.31 3.54
N ARG A 184 -18.90 7.26 3.72
CA ARG A 184 -19.24 6.05 4.46
C ARG A 184 -19.53 6.35 5.93
N GLU A 185 -18.74 7.21 6.57
CA GLU A 185 -18.94 7.66 7.94
C GLU A 185 -20.29 8.39 8.07
N THR A 186 -20.56 9.37 7.21
CA THR A 186 -21.80 10.13 7.20
C THR A 186 -23.04 9.24 6.95
N ILE A 187 -22.94 8.27 6.02
CA ILE A 187 -24.01 7.28 5.79
C ILE A 187 -24.25 6.46 7.06
N GLY A 188 -23.17 6.04 7.74
CA GLY A 188 -23.26 5.31 9.01
C GLY A 188 -23.91 6.12 10.12
N GLU A 189 -23.61 7.42 10.22
CA GLU A 189 -24.26 8.35 11.15
C GLU A 189 -25.76 8.49 10.87
N ILE A 190 -26.16 8.63 9.60
CA ILE A 190 -27.57 8.67 9.20
C ILE A 190 -28.29 7.36 9.57
N ASP A 191 -27.68 6.21 9.34
CA ASP A 191 -28.24 4.90 9.69
C ASP A 191 -28.44 4.76 11.22
N LEU A 192 -27.45 5.25 12.01
CA LEU A 192 -27.56 5.30 13.47
C LEU A 192 -28.63 6.27 13.93
N GLU A 193 -28.73 7.45 13.34
CA GLU A 193 -29.76 8.45 13.69
C GLU A 193 -31.16 7.93 13.36
N ALA A 194 -31.35 7.35 12.18
CA ALA A 194 -32.63 6.75 11.78
C ALA A 194 -33.08 5.65 12.75
N SER A 195 -32.13 4.77 13.16
CA SER A 195 -32.43 3.68 14.10
C SER A 195 -32.70 4.18 15.53
N SER A 196 -31.92 5.15 16.02
CA SER A 196 -32.04 5.69 17.39
C SER A 196 -33.19 6.63 17.55
N ALA A 197 -33.47 7.51 16.59
CA ALA A 197 -34.59 8.46 16.63
C ALA A 197 -35.95 7.76 16.69
N LEU A 198 -36.09 6.61 16.02
CA LEU A 198 -37.32 5.83 15.99
C LEU A 198 -37.47 4.90 17.20
N SER A 199 -36.39 4.42 17.81
CA SER A 199 -36.43 3.48 18.93
C SER A 199 -36.57 4.14 20.32
N ALA A 200 -35.92 5.29 20.51
CA ALA A 200 -35.77 5.94 21.82
C ALA A 200 -36.90 6.94 22.19
N ARG A 201 -37.83 7.23 21.28
CA ARG A 201 -38.86 8.25 21.47
C ARG A 201 -40.20 7.65 21.90
N SER A 202 -41.07 8.48 22.50
CA SER A 202 -42.40 8.06 22.92
C SER A 202 -43.26 7.52 21.75
N LYS A 203 -44.24 6.66 22.04
CA LYS A 203 -45.17 6.15 21.03
C LYS A 203 -45.84 7.27 20.24
N ALA A 204 -46.26 8.32 20.91
CA ALA A 204 -46.90 9.50 20.31
C ALA A 204 -45.98 10.20 19.29
N PHE A 205 -44.66 10.25 19.55
CA PHE A 205 -43.71 10.82 18.60
C PHE A 205 -43.54 9.91 17.37
N ARG A 206 -43.38 8.60 17.55
CA ARG A 206 -43.21 7.65 16.43
C ARG A 206 -44.38 7.64 15.45
N GLU A 207 -45.59 7.88 15.97
CA GLU A 207 -46.84 7.91 15.18
C GLU A 207 -47.14 9.32 14.61
N SER A 208 -46.30 10.33 14.90
CA SER A 208 -46.49 11.69 14.43
C SER A 208 -46.07 11.90 12.98
N ALA A 209 -46.72 12.89 12.31
CA ALA A 209 -46.32 13.32 10.97
C ALA A 209 -44.87 13.83 10.92
N LEU A 210 -44.39 14.42 12.04
CA LEU A 210 -43.01 14.91 12.15
C LEU A 210 -41.99 13.77 12.09
N ALA A 211 -42.24 12.66 12.82
CA ALA A 211 -41.36 11.50 12.79
C ALA A 211 -41.23 10.90 11.38
N LYS A 212 -42.39 10.85 10.68
CA LYS A 212 -42.41 10.36 9.29
C LYS A 212 -41.63 11.28 8.33
N ASP A 213 -41.79 12.60 8.46
CA ASP A 213 -41.06 13.57 7.64
C ASP A 213 -39.54 13.46 7.87
N ILE A 214 -39.11 13.29 9.13
CA ILE A 214 -37.69 13.07 9.47
C ILE A 214 -37.19 11.78 8.83
N GLU A 215 -37.91 10.67 8.96
CA GLU A 215 -37.53 9.39 8.39
C GLU A 215 -37.41 9.46 6.86
N ASP A 216 -38.36 10.08 6.20
CA ASP A 216 -38.37 10.24 4.74
C ASP A 216 -37.19 11.10 4.27
N ARG A 217 -36.83 12.16 4.99
CA ARG A 217 -35.66 13.00 4.69
C ARG A 217 -34.35 12.26 4.91
N LEU A 218 -34.19 11.54 6.03
CA LEU A 218 -32.99 10.74 6.30
C LEU A 218 -32.81 9.65 5.22
N ARG A 219 -33.90 8.99 4.83
CA ARG A 219 -33.89 7.97 3.76
C ARG A 219 -33.48 8.58 2.41
N ALA A 220 -34.02 9.74 2.05
CA ALA A 220 -33.68 10.43 0.81
C ALA A 220 -32.22 10.87 0.79
N GLU A 221 -31.72 11.43 1.89
CA GLU A 221 -30.32 11.87 1.98
C GLU A 221 -29.34 10.68 1.97
N ARG A 222 -29.69 9.61 2.70
CA ARG A 222 -28.91 8.36 2.64
C ARG A 222 -28.79 7.81 1.22
N ALA A 223 -29.90 7.79 0.47
CA ALA A 223 -29.89 7.30 -0.92
C ALA A 223 -29.00 8.18 -1.81
N ARG A 224 -29.09 9.50 -1.69
CA ARG A 224 -28.26 10.46 -2.43
C ARG A 224 -26.76 10.23 -2.14
N LEU A 225 -26.39 10.10 -0.86
CA LEU A 225 -25.00 9.87 -0.45
C LEU A 225 -24.50 8.48 -0.87
N ALA A 226 -25.36 7.46 -0.86
CA ALA A 226 -25.00 6.12 -1.32
C ALA A 226 -24.72 6.10 -2.84
N ASP A 227 -25.50 6.84 -3.63
CA ASP A 227 -25.24 7.00 -5.06
C ASP A 227 -23.89 7.73 -5.31
N GLU A 228 -23.64 8.83 -4.58
CA GLU A 228 -22.39 9.57 -4.67
C GLU A 228 -21.19 8.69 -4.28
N ALA A 229 -21.30 7.95 -3.18
CA ALA A 229 -20.29 7.03 -2.72
C ALA A 229 -20.05 5.89 -3.72
N GLY A 230 -21.09 5.40 -4.37
CA GLY A 230 -21.01 4.36 -5.39
C GLY A 230 -20.28 4.79 -6.65
N LEU A 231 -20.58 5.98 -7.15
CA LEU A 231 -19.86 6.57 -8.29
C LEU A 231 -18.38 6.75 -7.96
N ARG A 232 -18.08 7.25 -6.75
CA ARG A 232 -16.72 7.48 -6.31
C ARG A 232 -15.93 6.17 -6.11
N ALA A 233 -16.55 5.18 -5.47
CA ALA A 233 -15.95 3.86 -5.27
C ALA A 233 -15.65 3.18 -6.62
N ARG A 234 -16.59 3.23 -7.57
CA ARG A 234 -16.39 2.71 -8.91
C ARG A 234 -15.23 3.39 -9.61
N GLY A 235 -15.21 4.72 -9.64
CA GLY A 235 -14.12 5.47 -10.28
C GLY A 235 -12.75 5.21 -9.65
N LYS A 236 -12.68 5.04 -8.32
CA LYS A 236 -11.43 4.67 -7.63
C LYS A 236 -10.97 3.27 -8.07
N LEU A 237 -11.85 2.27 -8.07
CA LEU A 237 -11.49 0.90 -8.44
C LEU A 237 -11.17 0.77 -9.95
N GLU A 238 -11.83 1.54 -10.83
CA GLU A 238 -11.49 1.63 -12.25
C GLU A 238 -10.08 2.20 -12.45
N TYR A 239 -9.76 3.27 -11.74
CA TYR A 239 -8.41 3.84 -11.76
C TYR A 239 -7.35 2.82 -11.33
N GLU A 240 -7.57 2.13 -10.21
CA GLU A 240 -6.63 1.13 -9.70
C GLU A 240 -6.49 -0.07 -10.65
N ARG A 241 -7.59 -0.52 -11.25
CA ARG A 241 -7.56 -1.55 -12.30
C ARG A 241 -6.67 -1.14 -13.48
N ASP A 242 -6.81 0.10 -13.95
CA ASP A 242 -6.04 0.60 -15.09
C ASP A 242 -4.55 0.81 -14.75
N GLN A 243 -4.25 1.24 -13.52
CA GLN A 243 -2.88 1.27 -13.01
C GLN A 243 -2.27 -0.13 -12.95
N LEU A 244 -3.01 -1.10 -12.39
CA LEU A 244 -2.55 -2.48 -12.28
C LEU A 244 -2.32 -3.12 -13.67
N ARG A 245 -3.20 -2.84 -14.64
CA ARG A 245 -2.99 -3.26 -16.04
C ARG A 245 -1.68 -2.72 -16.61
N THR A 246 -1.37 -1.45 -16.32
CA THR A 246 -0.14 -0.81 -16.77
C THR A 246 1.09 -1.47 -16.13
N LEU A 247 1.02 -1.78 -14.85
CA LEU A 247 2.10 -2.46 -14.12
C LEU A 247 2.30 -3.90 -14.61
N LEU A 248 1.22 -4.64 -14.87
CA LEU A 248 1.30 -6.00 -15.45
C LEU A 248 1.97 -5.97 -16.83
N ALA A 249 1.60 -4.99 -17.67
CA ALA A 249 2.26 -4.81 -18.96
C ALA A 249 3.74 -4.40 -18.83
N GLN A 250 4.08 -3.58 -17.82
CA GLN A 250 5.48 -3.23 -17.51
C GLN A 250 6.26 -4.45 -17.04
N GLY A 251 5.70 -5.24 -16.13
CA GLY A 251 6.30 -6.49 -15.65
C GLY A 251 6.60 -7.45 -16.80
N LEU A 252 5.67 -7.63 -17.74
CA LEU A 252 5.89 -8.46 -18.93
C LEU A 252 7.03 -7.94 -19.80
N ARG A 253 7.14 -6.62 -20.01
CA ARG A 253 8.27 -6.03 -20.77
C ARG A 253 9.60 -6.31 -20.10
N ILE A 254 9.69 -6.12 -18.79
CA ILE A 254 10.91 -6.41 -18.03
C ILE A 254 11.23 -7.90 -18.13
N GLN A 255 10.25 -8.78 -18.03
CA GLN A 255 10.44 -10.23 -18.15
C GLN A 255 11.03 -10.63 -19.52
N ILE A 256 10.58 -10.00 -20.60
CA ILE A 256 11.15 -10.20 -21.94
C ILE A 256 12.62 -9.77 -21.98
N GLU A 257 12.95 -8.61 -21.41
CA GLU A 257 14.35 -8.12 -21.38
C GLU A 257 15.24 -8.98 -20.49
N VAL A 258 14.74 -9.41 -19.33
CA VAL A 258 15.43 -10.37 -18.45
C VAL A 258 15.75 -11.67 -19.21
N SER A 259 14.75 -12.25 -19.91
CA SER A 259 14.94 -13.49 -20.68
C SER A 259 15.95 -13.33 -21.81
N ARG A 260 15.99 -12.17 -22.47
CA ARG A 260 17.01 -11.87 -23.49
C ARG A 260 18.41 -11.81 -22.88
N LYS A 261 18.57 -11.08 -21.78
CA LYS A 261 19.86 -10.95 -21.10
C LYS A 261 20.36 -12.27 -20.53
N GLU A 262 19.46 -13.08 -19.97
CA GLU A 262 19.79 -14.43 -19.49
C GLU A 262 20.27 -15.32 -20.65
N ARG A 263 19.58 -15.31 -21.79
CA ARG A 263 20.02 -16.03 -22.98
C ARG A 263 21.38 -15.55 -23.49
N ASP A 264 21.56 -14.22 -23.64
CA ASP A 264 22.80 -13.63 -24.15
C ASP A 264 23.99 -13.98 -23.24
N ALA A 265 23.76 -14.02 -21.91
CA ALA A 265 24.78 -14.45 -20.94
C ALA A 265 25.14 -15.94 -21.09
N LEU A 266 24.13 -16.79 -21.30
CA LEU A 266 24.36 -18.23 -21.53
C LEU A 266 25.09 -18.50 -22.86
N GLU A 267 24.70 -17.81 -23.95
CA GLU A 267 25.35 -17.91 -25.25
C GLU A 267 26.81 -17.45 -25.17
N GLY A 268 27.07 -16.34 -24.46
CA GLY A 268 28.45 -15.84 -24.25
C GLY A 268 29.31 -16.83 -23.47
N ALA A 269 28.77 -17.47 -22.45
CA ALA A 269 29.47 -18.48 -21.66
C ALA A 269 29.76 -19.75 -22.48
N LEU A 270 28.83 -20.17 -23.32
CA LEU A 270 29.04 -21.32 -24.24
C LEU A 270 30.15 -21.04 -25.26
N ILE A 271 30.19 -19.84 -25.86
CA ILE A 271 31.21 -19.44 -26.84
C ILE A 271 32.58 -19.34 -26.14
N ALA A 272 32.64 -18.87 -24.91
CA ALA A 272 33.90 -18.76 -24.16
C ALA A 272 34.46 -20.10 -23.70
N GLY A 273 33.76 -21.23 -23.93
CA GLY A 273 34.19 -22.56 -23.46
C GLY A 273 34.26 -22.67 -21.92
N SER A 274 33.72 -21.68 -21.22
CA SER A 274 33.64 -21.70 -19.77
C SER A 274 32.51 -22.67 -19.37
N GLN A 275 32.79 -23.59 -18.45
CA GLN A 275 31.67 -24.24 -17.76
C GLN A 275 30.84 -23.12 -17.16
N VAL A 276 29.56 -23.10 -17.53
CA VAL A 276 28.57 -22.20 -16.89
C VAL A 276 28.48 -22.66 -15.44
N GLU A 277 29.39 -22.23 -14.59
CA GLU A 277 29.10 -22.11 -13.19
C GLU A 277 27.98 -21.06 -13.16
N VAL A 278 26.73 -21.55 -13.18
CA VAL A 278 25.60 -20.75 -12.73
C VAL A 278 26.09 -20.15 -11.43
N ILE A 279 26.25 -18.81 -11.42
CA ILE A 279 26.74 -18.09 -10.26
C ILE A 279 25.70 -18.27 -9.16
N LYS A 280 25.68 -19.47 -8.58
CA LYS A 280 24.78 -19.85 -7.48
C LYS A 280 25.17 -19.22 -6.17
N ASN A 281 26.35 -18.59 -6.12
CA ASN A 281 26.88 -18.04 -4.89
C ASN A 281 27.68 -16.76 -5.19
N LEU A 282 26.97 -15.66 -5.50
CA LEU A 282 27.47 -14.38 -5.01
C LEU A 282 27.32 -14.45 -3.48
N LYS A 283 28.36 -14.94 -2.81
CA LYS A 283 28.51 -14.70 -1.38
C LYS A 283 28.66 -13.20 -1.23
N TYR A 284 27.58 -12.53 -0.89
CA TYR A 284 27.68 -11.19 -0.37
C TYR A 284 28.57 -11.28 0.86
N SER A 285 29.71 -10.61 0.81
CA SER A 285 30.51 -10.37 1.99
C SER A 285 29.74 -9.36 2.83
N THR A 286 28.77 -9.82 3.59
CA THR A 286 28.19 -9.02 4.65
C THR A 286 29.28 -8.73 5.64
N ALA A 287 29.69 -7.46 5.72
CA ALA A 287 30.59 -7.01 6.78
C ALA A 287 29.85 -7.21 8.10
N THR A 288 30.14 -8.29 8.79
CA THR A 288 29.68 -8.51 10.15
C THR A 288 30.46 -7.56 11.05
N SER A 289 29.77 -6.74 11.85
CA SER A 289 30.37 -5.97 12.92
C SER A 289 30.08 -6.65 14.25
N ASP A 290 30.76 -6.24 15.33
CA ASP A 290 30.47 -6.74 16.68
C ASP A 290 29.03 -6.46 17.14
N GLU A 291 28.31 -5.58 16.44
CA GLU A 291 26.95 -5.19 16.72
C GLU A 291 25.91 -5.86 15.79
N HIS A 292 26.34 -6.53 14.73
CA HIS A 292 25.47 -7.14 13.72
C HIS A 292 25.88 -8.58 13.45
N LEU A 293 24.95 -9.51 13.73
CA LEU A 293 25.07 -10.91 13.35
C LEU A 293 24.47 -11.10 11.94
N TYR A 294 25.22 -11.75 11.08
CA TYR A 294 24.66 -12.21 9.81
C TYR A 294 23.83 -13.48 10.04
N TRP A 295 22.55 -13.39 9.70
CA TRP A 295 21.67 -14.54 9.66
C TRP A 295 21.13 -14.68 8.22
N PRO A 296 21.43 -15.78 7.52
CA PRO A 296 20.94 -15.96 6.15
C PRO A 296 19.41 -16.09 6.17
N TYR A 297 18.74 -15.33 5.30
CA TYR A 297 17.30 -15.46 5.09
C TYR A 297 17.01 -16.72 4.29
N GLU A 298 16.25 -17.65 4.86
CA GLU A 298 15.86 -18.92 4.27
C GLU A 298 14.35 -19.01 3.93
N GLY A 299 13.65 -17.87 3.95
CA GLY A 299 12.21 -17.76 3.64
C GLY A 299 11.32 -17.56 4.86
N GLU A 300 11.90 -17.47 6.05
CA GLU A 300 11.21 -17.19 7.30
C GLU A 300 11.04 -15.69 7.53
N PHE A 301 9.91 -15.31 8.14
CA PHE A 301 9.64 -13.94 8.53
C PHE A 301 9.43 -13.84 10.04
N TRP A 302 10.31 -13.13 10.73
CA TRP A 302 10.19 -12.84 12.16
C TRP A 302 9.57 -11.47 12.35
N ARG A 303 8.55 -11.40 13.19
CA ARG A 303 7.74 -10.20 13.32
C ARG A 303 8.53 -9.00 13.85
N ASP A 304 9.48 -9.23 14.73
CA ASP A 304 10.37 -8.23 15.33
C ASP A 304 11.50 -7.77 14.40
N GLU A 305 11.75 -8.52 13.33
CA GLU A 305 12.77 -8.19 12.32
C GLU A 305 12.21 -7.44 11.09
N LEU A 306 10.87 -7.34 10.98
CA LEU A 306 10.25 -6.63 9.87
C LEU A 306 10.73 -5.18 9.79
N GLY A 307 11.21 -4.76 8.61
CA GLY A 307 11.81 -3.43 8.37
C GLY A 307 13.29 -3.31 8.70
N THR A 308 13.91 -4.36 9.26
CA THR A 308 15.34 -4.38 9.57
C THR A 308 16.17 -5.17 8.56
N TYR A 309 15.51 -5.95 7.70
CA TYR A 309 16.19 -6.77 6.69
C TYR A 309 17.14 -5.94 5.84
N THR A 310 18.31 -6.53 5.57
CA THR A 310 19.30 -6.05 4.61
C THR A 310 19.71 -7.26 3.77
N TYR A 311 19.72 -7.12 2.46
CA TYR A 311 19.88 -8.25 1.53
C TYR A 311 21.35 -8.49 1.21
#